data_da926b292123a87b8a0b81c3065e7765
#
_entry.id   da926b292123a87b8a0b81c3065e7765
#
_cell.length_a   1.000
_cell.length_b   1.000
_cell.length_c   1.000
_cell.angle_alpha   90.00
_cell.angle_beta   90.00
_cell.angle_gamma   90.00
#
_symmetry.space_group_name_H-M   'P 1'
#
loop_
_entity.id
_entity.type
_entity.pdbx_description
1 polymer ?
#
loop_
_entity_poly.entity_id
_entity_poly.type
_entity_poly.pdbx_seq_one_letter_code
_entity_poly.pdbx_strand_id
1 'polypeptide(L)'
;MKNTYKDAGYTYTINRLQETARTFRNLGDAYGETNQKQTGFKRQLILAADILEECVAMNLDAKAPDKQERREFERKCMAMGISVKDVKMVDGKRREILVTAKTFMKGCVSERVLRETVSSVFKAKFFSNQDNRVIINEEPDQYVFYQENRFRILSGMARKCKEEENTSGDNFLLKKLNCGKMVAAIADGCGSGKRAFAESRMVIELMENCIEAGFEEKTAIDLINSAYIAGTTFNNPVTMDMSIIDCQAGVINCIKLGAVSTFIKRDNWVEIIKSTTLPMGVLEQVDYDCTTKKLYDGNYIIM
;
A
#
# COMPACT_ATOMS: atom_id res chain seq x y z
N MET A 1 14.07 33.14 -2.36
CA MET A 1 14.90 32.67 -1.23
C MET A 1 14.19 31.71 -0.24
N LYS A 2 12.85 31.70 -0.07
CA LYS A 2 12.18 30.79 0.90
C LYS A 2 11.95 29.35 0.43
N ASN A 3 12.06 29.05 -0.88
CA ASN A 3 11.90 27.67 -1.38
C ASN A 3 13.14 26.78 -1.15
N THR A 4 14.33 27.39 -1.12
CA THR A 4 15.61 26.67 -0.90
C THR A 4 15.68 25.97 0.47
N TYR A 5 15.03 26.51 1.50
CA TYR A 5 15.06 25.92 2.85
C TYR A 5 14.14 24.70 3.00
N LYS A 6 13.01 24.64 2.29
CA LYS A 6 12.13 23.45 2.33
C LYS A 6 12.73 22.29 1.53
N ASP A 7 13.33 22.57 0.38
CA ASP A 7 14.05 21.56 -0.40
C ASP A 7 15.30 21.05 0.35
N ALA A 8 16.01 21.92 1.07
CA ALA A 8 17.13 21.53 1.93
C ALA A 8 16.70 20.65 3.09
N GLY A 9 15.58 20.97 3.76
CA GLY A 9 15.02 20.16 4.84
C GLY A 9 14.55 18.78 4.35
N TYR A 10 13.90 18.72 3.20
CA TYR A 10 13.50 17.48 2.57
C TYR A 10 14.70 16.62 2.18
N THR A 11 15.68 17.18 1.48
CA THR A 11 16.93 16.49 1.13
C THR A 11 17.68 16.01 2.37
N TYR A 12 17.71 16.80 3.43
CA TYR A 12 18.30 16.40 4.71
C TYR A 12 17.58 15.18 5.31
N THR A 13 16.25 15.17 5.34
CA THR A 13 15.46 14.05 5.86
C THR A 13 15.71 12.77 5.04
N ILE A 14 15.70 12.86 3.72
CA ILE A 14 16.00 11.71 2.85
C ILE A 14 17.40 11.16 3.11
N ASN A 15 18.42 12.02 3.21
CA ASN A 15 19.78 11.61 3.50
C ASN A 15 19.89 10.92 4.87
N ARG A 16 19.18 11.45 5.90
CA ARG A 16 19.16 10.84 7.23
C ARG A 16 18.50 9.46 7.24
N LEU A 17 17.40 9.27 6.49
CA LEU A 17 16.77 7.96 6.34
C LEU A 17 17.73 6.97 5.65
N GLN A 18 18.43 7.39 4.60
CA GLN A 18 19.43 6.56 3.92
C GLN A 18 20.60 6.17 4.84
N GLU A 19 21.14 7.11 5.61
CA GLU A 19 22.20 6.85 6.58
C GLU A 19 21.72 5.88 7.68
N THR A 20 20.49 6.03 8.16
CA THR A 20 19.89 5.13 9.16
C THR A 20 19.71 3.72 8.59
N ALA A 21 19.24 3.59 7.36
CA ALA A 21 19.13 2.31 6.68
C ALA A 21 20.48 1.61 6.54
N ARG A 22 21.51 2.33 6.09
CA ARG A 22 22.88 1.81 6.03
C ARG A 22 23.42 1.36 7.39
N THR A 23 23.12 2.12 8.44
CA THR A 23 23.54 1.78 9.80
C THR A 23 22.90 0.48 10.27
N PHE A 24 21.59 0.31 10.04
CA PHE A 24 20.90 -0.94 10.38
C PHE A 24 21.43 -2.13 9.59
N ARG A 25 21.71 -1.96 8.31
CA ARG A 25 22.30 -3.01 7.47
C ARG A 25 23.69 -3.41 7.98
N ASN A 26 24.56 -2.44 8.24
CA ASN A 26 25.89 -2.68 8.78
C ASN A 26 25.86 -3.36 10.15
N LEU A 27 24.92 -2.96 11.04
CA LEU A 27 24.71 -3.63 12.31
C LEU A 27 24.26 -5.07 12.11
N GLY A 28 23.32 -5.31 11.20
CA GLY A 28 22.86 -6.65 10.84
C GLY A 28 24.02 -7.53 10.35
N ASP A 29 24.86 -7.00 9.47
CA ASP A 29 26.02 -7.74 8.92
C ASP A 29 27.12 -7.99 9.96
N ALA A 30 27.26 -7.11 10.95
CA ALA A 30 28.20 -7.28 12.05
C ALA A 30 27.78 -8.38 13.06
N TYR A 31 26.49 -8.72 13.10
CA TYR A 31 26.00 -9.85 13.89
C TYR A 31 26.28 -11.16 13.16
N GLY A 32 27.22 -11.95 13.71
CA GLY A 32 27.58 -13.27 13.15
C GLY A 32 26.44 -14.30 13.30
N GLU A 33 26.48 -15.34 12.47
CA GLU A 33 25.45 -16.40 12.39
C GLU A 33 25.57 -17.48 13.49
N THR A 34 26.13 -17.16 14.66
CA THR A 34 26.52 -18.14 15.68
C THR A 34 25.39 -18.67 16.56
N ASN A 35 24.17 -18.10 16.51
CA ASN A 35 23.04 -18.52 17.35
C ASN A 35 21.68 -18.15 16.70
N GLN A 36 20.64 -18.98 16.83
CA GLN A 36 19.28 -18.71 16.29
C GLN A 36 18.72 -17.32 16.72
N LYS A 37 18.95 -16.93 17.98
CA LYS A 37 18.53 -15.60 18.47
C LYS A 37 19.28 -14.45 17.79
N GLN A 38 20.54 -14.63 17.44
CA GLN A 38 21.36 -13.64 16.75
C GLN A 38 20.96 -13.54 15.28
N THR A 39 20.63 -14.66 14.64
CA THR A 39 20.09 -14.70 13.27
C THR A 39 18.76 -13.96 13.16
N GLY A 40 17.85 -14.13 14.14
CA GLY A 40 16.58 -13.42 14.19
C GLY A 40 16.75 -11.90 14.32
N PHE A 41 17.66 -11.44 15.20
CA PHE A 41 17.94 -10.01 15.37
C PHE A 41 18.61 -9.38 14.14
N LYS A 42 19.58 -10.07 13.53
CA LYS A 42 20.20 -9.67 12.26
C LYS A 42 19.13 -9.43 11.20
N ARG A 43 18.20 -10.38 11.05
CA ARG A 43 17.11 -10.29 10.08
C ARG A 43 16.20 -9.09 10.33
N GLN A 44 15.83 -8.82 11.58
CA GLN A 44 15.03 -7.65 11.93
C GLN A 44 15.72 -6.33 11.58
N LEU A 45 17.03 -6.22 11.77
CA LEU A 45 17.80 -5.03 11.38
C LEU A 45 17.83 -4.85 9.86
N ILE A 46 18.01 -5.92 9.11
CA ILE A 46 18.00 -5.87 7.64
C ILE A 46 16.60 -5.46 7.12
N LEU A 47 15.53 -6.05 7.66
CA LEU A 47 14.17 -5.66 7.32
C LEU A 47 13.88 -4.20 7.63
N ALA A 48 14.36 -3.68 8.78
CA ALA A 48 14.23 -2.26 9.10
C ALA A 48 14.96 -1.37 8.10
N ALA A 49 16.14 -1.79 7.63
CA ALA A 49 16.88 -1.10 6.58
C ALA A 49 16.11 -1.09 5.25
N ASP A 50 15.54 -2.23 4.84
CA ASP A 50 14.76 -2.37 3.61
C ASP A 50 13.53 -1.45 3.63
N ILE A 51 12.81 -1.39 4.75
CA ILE A 51 11.66 -0.47 4.95
C ILE A 51 12.07 1.00 4.77
N LEU A 52 13.18 1.40 5.36
CA LEU A 52 13.68 2.77 5.24
C LEU A 52 14.10 3.09 3.81
N GLU A 53 14.73 2.16 3.10
CA GLU A 53 15.10 2.31 1.69
C GLU A 53 13.86 2.43 0.78
N GLU A 54 12.82 1.63 1.02
CA GLU A 54 11.53 1.76 0.33
C GLU A 54 10.89 3.13 0.56
N CYS A 55 10.86 3.63 1.80
CA CYS A 55 10.36 4.96 2.13
C CYS A 55 11.13 6.07 1.38
N VAL A 56 12.44 5.91 1.22
CA VAL A 56 13.27 6.84 0.44
C VAL A 56 12.92 6.76 -1.05
N ALA A 57 12.82 5.55 -1.61
CA ALA A 57 12.52 5.33 -3.02
C ALA A 57 11.17 5.93 -3.42
N MET A 58 10.13 5.76 -2.60
CA MET A 58 8.80 6.36 -2.84
C MET A 58 8.83 7.88 -2.99
N ASN A 59 9.77 8.56 -2.33
CA ASN A 59 9.88 10.01 -2.35
C ASN A 59 10.70 10.57 -3.52
N LEU A 60 11.51 9.73 -4.18
CA LEU A 60 12.41 10.17 -5.26
C LEU A 60 11.71 10.30 -6.62
N ASP A 61 10.53 9.71 -6.81
CA ASP A 61 9.82 9.68 -8.09
C ASP A 61 8.95 10.94 -8.37
N ALA A 62 8.90 11.88 -7.43
CA ALA A 62 8.10 13.09 -7.59
C ALA A 62 8.82 14.12 -8.47
N LYS A 63 8.27 14.42 -9.65
CA LYS A 63 8.79 15.35 -10.64
C LYS A 63 7.91 16.60 -10.74
N ALA A 64 8.51 17.73 -11.14
CA ALA A 64 7.72 18.91 -11.51
C ALA A 64 6.95 18.61 -12.82
N PRO A 65 5.68 19.07 -12.95
CA PRO A 65 4.97 19.03 -14.23
C PRO A 65 5.71 19.80 -15.31
N ASP A 66 5.34 19.56 -16.58
CA ASP A 66 5.84 20.37 -17.68
C ASP A 66 5.60 21.87 -17.44
N LYS A 67 6.53 22.70 -17.96
CA LYS A 67 6.48 24.15 -17.75
C LYS A 67 5.16 24.79 -18.25
N GLN A 68 4.58 24.25 -19.31
CA GLN A 68 3.33 24.76 -19.86
C GLN A 68 2.14 24.34 -18.97
N GLU A 69 2.07 23.07 -18.57
CA GLU A 69 1.05 22.54 -17.64
C GLU A 69 1.11 23.30 -16.30
N ARG A 70 2.30 23.50 -15.75
CA ARG A 70 2.49 24.23 -14.50
C ARG A 70 1.97 25.67 -14.57
N ARG A 71 2.32 26.41 -15.64
CA ARG A 71 1.85 27.80 -15.84
C ARG A 71 0.35 27.87 -16.00
N GLU A 72 -0.24 26.94 -16.77
CA GLU A 72 -1.68 26.89 -16.95
C GLU A 72 -2.40 26.58 -15.63
N PHE A 73 -1.86 25.64 -14.85
CA PHE A 73 -2.39 25.27 -13.55
C PHE A 73 -2.35 26.45 -12.57
N GLU A 74 -1.19 27.08 -12.40
CA GLU A 74 -1.03 28.25 -11.53
C GLU A 74 -1.98 29.39 -11.94
N ARG A 75 -2.11 29.66 -13.24
CA ARG A 75 -3.03 30.71 -13.76
C ARG A 75 -4.50 30.39 -13.43
N LYS A 76 -4.94 29.16 -13.64
CA LYS A 76 -6.33 28.74 -13.33
C LYS A 76 -6.59 28.79 -11.82
N CYS A 77 -5.68 28.30 -11.00
CA CYS A 77 -5.76 28.38 -9.54
C CYS A 77 -5.85 29.84 -9.05
N MET A 78 -5.00 30.72 -9.62
CA MET A 78 -5.03 32.15 -9.29
C MET A 78 -6.38 32.79 -9.57
N ALA A 79 -7.01 32.48 -10.71
CA ALA A 79 -8.34 32.96 -11.05
C ALA A 79 -9.44 32.53 -10.06
N MET A 80 -9.22 31.43 -9.34
CA MET A 80 -10.13 30.89 -8.31
C MET A 80 -9.74 31.32 -6.88
N GLY A 81 -8.79 32.24 -6.72
CA GLY A 81 -8.34 32.71 -5.41
C GLY A 81 -7.35 31.78 -4.70
N ILE A 82 -6.77 30.82 -5.41
CA ILE A 82 -5.83 29.82 -4.87
C ILE A 82 -4.39 30.19 -5.26
N SER A 83 -3.50 30.29 -4.29
CA SER A 83 -2.06 30.46 -4.46
C SER A 83 -1.38 29.09 -4.37
N VAL A 84 -0.85 28.62 -5.48
CA VAL A 84 -0.04 27.40 -5.54
C VAL A 84 1.40 27.73 -5.12
N LYS A 85 1.90 27.00 -4.13
CA LYS A 85 3.29 27.10 -3.64
C LYS A 85 4.21 26.12 -4.34
N ASP A 86 3.72 24.90 -4.51
CA ASP A 86 4.43 23.83 -5.19
C ASP A 86 3.43 22.88 -5.84
N VAL A 87 3.83 22.25 -6.94
CA VAL A 87 3.11 21.18 -7.60
C VAL A 87 4.10 20.13 -8.08
N LYS A 88 3.86 18.91 -7.68
CA LYS A 88 4.66 17.74 -8.06
C LYS A 88 3.74 16.67 -8.65
N MET A 89 4.32 15.89 -9.54
CA MET A 89 3.65 14.76 -10.19
C MET A 89 4.47 13.51 -9.97
N VAL A 90 3.81 12.44 -9.57
CA VAL A 90 4.38 11.10 -9.50
C VAL A 90 3.79 10.30 -10.65
N ASP A 91 4.63 9.97 -11.64
CA ASP A 91 4.26 9.13 -12.78
C ASP A 91 4.66 7.68 -12.47
N GLY A 92 3.79 6.97 -11.75
CA GLY A 92 3.92 5.55 -11.50
C GLY A 92 2.92 4.73 -12.33
N LYS A 93 2.51 3.59 -11.80
CA LYS A 93 1.39 2.79 -12.35
C LYS A 93 0.09 3.61 -12.41
N ARG A 94 -0.01 4.64 -11.60
CA ARG A 94 -1.08 5.61 -11.51
C ARG A 94 -0.49 6.99 -11.31
N ARG A 95 -1.04 7.99 -12.01
CA ARG A 95 -0.59 9.37 -11.85
C ARG A 95 -1.14 9.96 -10.55
N GLU A 96 -0.25 10.59 -9.79
CA GLU A 96 -0.58 11.33 -8.57
C GLU A 96 -0.12 12.78 -8.73
N ILE A 97 -0.94 13.71 -8.25
CA ILE A 97 -0.62 15.15 -8.25
C ILE A 97 -0.63 15.63 -6.80
N LEU A 98 0.53 16.15 -6.37
CA LEU A 98 0.71 16.74 -5.05
C LEU A 98 0.75 18.27 -5.22
N VAL A 99 -0.16 18.97 -4.55
CA VAL A 99 -0.27 20.41 -4.63
C VAL A 99 -0.14 21.03 -3.25
N THR A 100 0.84 21.90 -3.04
CA THR A 100 0.90 22.75 -1.86
C THR A 100 0.22 24.07 -2.18
N ALA A 101 -0.90 24.37 -1.55
CA ALA A 101 -1.72 25.52 -1.87
C ALA A 101 -2.27 26.23 -0.62
N LYS A 102 -2.66 27.50 -0.80
CA LYS A 102 -3.38 28.33 0.16
C LYS A 102 -4.24 29.35 -0.56
N THR A 103 -5.15 30.04 0.12
CA THR A 103 -5.87 31.18 -0.46
C THR A 103 -5.06 32.48 -0.44
N PHE A 104 -5.37 33.42 -1.34
CA PHE A 104 -4.69 34.73 -1.41
C PHE A 104 -5.17 35.72 -0.35
N MET A 105 -6.46 35.68 0.00
CA MET A 105 -7.12 36.63 0.90
C MET A 105 -7.84 35.89 2.01
N LYS A 106 -8.32 36.60 3.03
CA LYS A 106 -9.21 36.08 4.05
C LYS A 106 -10.44 35.46 3.39
N GLY A 107 -10.35 34.19 3.09
CA GLY A 107 -11.40 33.44 2.41
C GLY A 107 -11.11 31.97 2.38
N CYS A 108 -12.14 31.19 2.10
CA CYS A 108 -12.05 29.75 1.98
C CYS A 108 -12.50 29.33 0.58
N VAL A 109 -11.76 28.41 -0.02
CA VAL A 109 -12.12 27.80 -1.31
C VAL A 109 -12.27 26.29 -1.07
N SER A 110 -13.31 25.69 -1.61
CA SER A 110 -13.49 24.25 -1.52
C SER A 110 -12.36 23.52 -2.25
N GLU A 111 -11.82 22.47 -1.64
CA GLU A 111 -10.83 21.58 -2.25
C GLU A 111 -11.34 21.01 -3.60
N ARG A 112 -12.64 20.84 -3.74
CA ARG A 112 -13.26 20.41 -5.01
C ARG A 112 -12.86 21.30 -6.20
N VAL A 113 -12.75 22.61 -6.01
CA VAL A 113 -12.32 23.56 -7.06
C VAL A 113 -10.88 23.27 -7.50
N LEU A 114 -10.00 22.97 -6.53
CA LEU A 114 -8.62 22.59 -6.82
C LEU A 114 -8.56 21.26 -7.59
N ARG A 115 -9.33 20.26 -7.17
CA ARG A 115 -9.44 18.96 -7.85
C ARG A 115 -9.95 19.09 -9.29
N GLU A 116 -10.98 19.89 -9.52
CA GLU A 116 -11.53 20.15 -10.86
C GLU A 116 -10.49 20.86 -11.73
N THR A 117 -9.72 21.79 -11.16
CA THR A 117 -8.62 22.46 -11.85
C THR A 117 -7.49 21.49 -12.20
N VAL A 118 -7.09 20.61 -11.27
CA VAL A 118 -6.13 19.51 -11.52
C VAL A 118 -6.64 18.65 -12.68
N SER A 119 -7.90 18.21 -12.62
CA SER A 119 -8.49 17.35 -13.66
C SER A 119 -8.50 18.02 -15.05
N SER A 120 -8.79 19.31 -15.09
CA SER A 120 -8.84 20.10 -16.33
C SER A 120 -7.47 20.29 -16.97
N VAL A 121 -6.42 20.55 -16.17
CA VAL A 121 -5.07 20.84 -16.68
C VAL A 121 -4.33 19.54 -17.07
N PHE A 122 -4.39 18.54 -16.20
CA PHE A 122 -3.69 17.27 -16.44
C PHE A 122 -4.50 16.27 -17.29
N LYS A 123 -5.62 16.72 -17.87
CA LYS A 123 -6.44 15.99 -18.88
C LYS A 123 -6.82 14.57 -18.45
N ALA A 124 -7.10 14.38 -17.17
CA ALA A 124 -7.60 13.14 -16.59
C ALA A 124 -8.52 13.47 -15.42
N LYS A 125 -9.41 12.55 -15.08
CA LYS A 125 -10.21 12.70 -13.86
C LYS A 125 -9.38 12.31 -12.65
N PHE A 126 -9.43 13.16 -11.63
CA PHE A 126 -8.77 12.93 -10.35
C PHE A 126 -9.78 12.92 -9.22
N PHE A 127 -9.48 12.15 -8.18
CA PHE A 127 -10.20 12.18 -6.91
C PHE A 127 -9.24 12.57 -5.79
N SER A 128 -9.82 13.07 -4.71
CA SER A 128 -9.10 13.57 -3.56
C SER A 128 -8.64 12.43 -2.66
N ASN A 129 -7.46 12.58 -2.05
CA ASN A 129 -7.10 11.76 -0.89
C ASN A 129 -8.08 12.04 0.26
N GLN A 130 -8.40 11.01 1.04
CA GLN A 130 -9.30 11.14 2.21
C GLN A 130 -8.75 12.07 3.28
N ASP A 131 -7.42 12.20 3.37
CA ASP A 131 -6.72 13.07 4.33
C ASP A 131 -6.64 14.53 3.88
N ASN A 132 -7.07 14.86 2.66
CA ASN A 132 -7.11 16.25 2.22
C ASN A 132 -8.10 17.05 3.06
N ARG A 133 -7.71 18.26 3.47
CA ARG A 133 -8.66 19.22 4.03
C ARG A 133 -9.74 19.56 2.99
N VAL A 134 -10.98 19.57 3.41
CA VAL A 134 -12.15 19.90 2.54
C VAL A 134 -12.11 21.36 2.05
N ILE A 135 -11.42 22.21 2.79
CA ILE A 135 -11.36 23.67 2.56
C ILE A 135 -9.89 24.12 2.53
N ILE A 136 -9.54 24.89 1.50
CA ILE A 136 -8.29 25.61 1.37
C ILE A 136 -8.45 26.96 2.06
N ASN A 137 -7.55 27.32 2.98
CA ASN A 137 -7.55 28.57 3.72
C ASN A 137 -6.20 29.33 3.54
N GLU A 138 -5.93 30.31 4.39
CA GLU A 138 -4.69 31.12 4.35
C GLU A 138 -3.44 30.32 4.75
N GLU A 139 -3.59 29.22 5.49
CA GLU A 139 -2.48 28.35 5.87
C GLU A 139 -2.15 27.42 4.71
N PRO A 140 -0.88 27.37 4.27
CA PRO A 140 -0.47 26.42 3.25
C PRO A 140 -0.64 25.00 3.74
N ASP A 141 -1.30 24.19 2.91
CA ASP A 141 -1.44 22.75 3.16
C ASP A 141 -1.16 21.94 1.89
N GLN A 142 -0.89 20.66 2.05
CA GLN A 142 -0.64 19.75 0.95
C GLN A 142 -1.90 18.96 0.61
N TYR A 143 -2.25 18.97 -0.68
CA TYR A 143 -3.39 18.25 -1.25
C TYR A 143 -2.87 17.19 -2.21
N VAL A 144 -3.36 15.96 -2.06
CA VAL A 144 -2.97 14.83 -2.89
C VAL A 144 -4.17 14.38 -3.72
N PHE A 145 -3.96 14.25 -5.02
CA PHE A 145 -4.98 13.83 -5.98
C PHE A 145 -4.50 12.61 -6.74
N TYR A 146 -5.37 11.62 -6.86
CA TYR A 146 -5.10 10.37 -7.56
C TYR A 146 -5.93 10.31 -8.84
N GLN A 147 -5.33 9.90 -9.94
CA GLN A 147 -6.06 9.68 -11.18
C GLN A 147 -7.18 8.65 -10.96
N GLU A 148 -8.38 8.90 -11.53
CA GLU A 148 -9.52 8.00 -11.41
C GLU A 148 -9.21 6.63 -12.03
N ASN A 149 -9.68 5.58 -11.39
CA ASN A 149 -9.46 4.21 -11.85
C ASN A 149 -10.22 3.92 -13.14
N ARG A 150 -9.62 3.12 -14.00
CA ARG A 150 -10.19 2.61 -15.25
C ARG A 150 -11.25 1.53 -15.01
N PHE A 151 -11.03 0.71 -13.99
CA PHE A 151 -11.87 -0.43 -13.64
C PHE A 151 -12.53 -0.21 -12.28
N ARG A 152 -13.79 -0.64 -12.20
CA ARG A 152 -14.54 -0.73 -10.96
C ARG A 152 -14.69 -2.19 -10.57
N ILE A 153 -14.39 -2.50 -9.30
CA ILE A 153 -14.57 -3.83 -8.75
C ILE A 153 -15.84 -3.82 -7.91
N LEU A 154 -16.70 -4.81 -8.17
CA LEU A 154 -17.81 -5.15 -7.31
C LEU A 154 -17.38 -6.36 -6.49
N SER A 155 -17.64 -6.33 -5.22
CA SER A 155 -17.20 -7.38 -4.28
C SER A 155 -18.34 -7.81 -3.38
N GLY A 156 -18.33 -9.07 -3.03
CA GLY A 156 -19.24 -9.67 -2.07
C GLY A 156 -18.49 -10.72 -1.26
N MET A 157 -18.98 -10.98 -0.06
CA MET A 157 -18.40 -11.94 0.86
C MET A 157 -19.51 -12.72 1.56
N ALA A 158 -19.24 -14.00 1.79
CA ALA A 158 -20.06 -14.85 2.65
C ALA A 158 -19.17 -15.61 3.61
N ARG A 159 -19.61 -15.77 4.85
CA ARG A 159 -18.93 -16.54 5.90
C ARG A 159 -19.93 -17.45 6.61
N LYS A 160 -19.52 -18.68 6.91
CA LYS A 160 -20.30 -19.61 7.69
C LYS A 160 -19.37 -20.29 8.71
N CYS A 161 -19.77 -20.31 9.98
CA CYS A 161 -19.08 -21.09 11.01
C CYS A 161 -19.44 -22.56 10.89
N LYS A 162 -18.60 -23.48 11.39
CA LYS A 162 -18.93 -24.89 11.56
C LYS A 162 -20.08 -25.04 12.54
N GLU A 163 -20.86 -26.14 12.41
CA GLU A 163 -22.14 -26.31 13.13
C GLU A 163 -22.02 -26.30 14.65
N GLU A 164 -20.86 -26.64 15.21
CA GLU A 164 -20.64 -26.72 16.67
C GLU A 164 -19.79 -25.54 17.20
N GLU A 165 -19.41 -24.57 16.37
CA GLU A 165 -18.52 -23.47 16.74
C GLU A 165 -19.16 -22.11 16.53
N ASN A 166 -18.96 -21.22 17.52
CA ASN A 166 -19.43 -19.84 17.47
C ASN A 166 -18.45 -18.88 16.76
N THR A 167 -17.25 -19.36 16.39
CA THR A 167 -16.20 -18.54 15.81
C THR A 167 -15.42 -19.32 14.76
N SER A 168 -15.37 -18.83 13.52
CA SER A 168 -14.53 -19.39 12.46
C SER A 168 -13.09 -18.91 12.64
N GLY A 169 -12.12 -19.77 12.35
CA GLY A 169 -10.69 -19.44 12.30
C GLY A 169 -10.31 -18.49 11.17
N ASP A 170 -11.18 -18.36 10.16
CA ASP A 170 -10.90 -17.51 9.00
C ASP A 170 -11.08 -16.04 9.31
N ASN A 171 -10.22 -15.21 8.76
CA ASN A 171 -10.39 -13.77 8.68
C ASN A 171 -10.17 -13.28 7.25
N PHE A 172 -10.71 -12.12 6.93
CA PHE A 172 -10.62 -11.57 5.59
C PHE A 172 -10.39 -10.06 5.64
N LEU A 173 -9.79 -9.56 4.57
CA LEU A 173 -9.64 -8.15 4.24
C LEU A 173 -10.27 -7.89 2.88
N LEU A 174 -11.04 -6.83 2.79
CA LEU A 174 -11.55 -6.32 1.52
C LEU A 174 -11.50 -4.80 1.58
N LYS A 175 -10.46 -4.23 0.98
CA LYS A 175 -10.17 -2.80 1.13
C LYS A 175 -9.76 -2.14 -0.16
N LYS A 176 -10.31 -0.96 -0.40
CA LYS A 176 -9.87 -0.07 -1.46
C LYS A 176 -8.82 0.88 -0.91
N LEU A 177 -7.63 0.83 -1.46
CA LEU A 177 -6.52 1.70 -1.08
C LEU A 177 -6.61 3.07 -1.76
N ASN A 178 -6.04 4.08 -1.11
CA ASN A 178 -5.97 5.43 -1.66
C ASN A 178 -5.21 5.50 -2.99
N CYS A 179 -4.22 4.65 -3.18
CA CYS A 179 -3.45 4.53 -4.43
C CYS A 179 -4.24 3.90 -5.60
N GLY A 180 -5.54 3.59 -5.44
CA GLY A 180 -6.40 3.03 -6.49
C GLY A 180 -6.29 1.54 -6.71
N LYS A 181 -5.58 0.85 -5.85
CA LYS A 181 -5.59 -0.60 -5.78
C LYS A 181 -6.74 -1.07 -4.90
N MET A 182 -7.17 -2.30 -5.10
CA MET A 182 -8.07 -3.01 -4.20
C MET A 182 -7.34 -4.24 -3.67
N VAL A 183 -7.40 -4.45 -2.36
CA VAL A 183 -6.86 -5.64 -1.70
C VAL A 183 -8.02 -6.51 -1.25
N ALA A 184 -7.95 -7.78 -1.61
CA ALA A 184 -8.77 -8.84 -1.05
C ALA A 184 -7.82 -9.88 -0.45
N ALA A 185 -8.03 -10.26 0.81
CA ALA A 185 -7.23 -11.30 1.44
C ALA A 185 -8.09 -12.19 2.33
N ILE A 186 -7.73 -13.46 2.39
CA ILE A 186 -8.29 -14.45 3.30
C ILE A 186 -7.12 -15.09 4.04
N ALA A 187 -7.21 -15.17 5.36
CA ALA A 187 -6.28 -15.90 6.20
C ALA A 187 -7.04 -16.93 7.03
N ASP A 188 -6.55 -18.15 7.05
CA ASP A 188 -7.09 -19.24 7.86
C ASP A 188 -6.04 -19.68 8.89
N GLY A 189 -6.40 -19.53 10.18
CA GLY A 189 -5.58 -19.99 11.30
C GLY A 189 -5.72 -21.49 11.49
N CYS A 190 -4.60 -22.19 11.61
CA CYS A 190 -4.59 -23.64 11.78
C CYS A 190 -5.36 -24.05 13.05
N GLY A 191 -6.37 -24.88 12.87
CA GLY A 191 -7.27 -25.30 13.96
C GLY A 191 -8.63 -24.61 13.92
N SER A 192 -9.24 -24.41 15.08
CA SER A 192 -10.58 -23.83 15.18
C SER A 192 -10.75 -22.97 16.44
N GLY A 193 -11.84 -22.19 16.46
CA GLY A 193 -12.23 -21.41 17.62
C GLY A 193 -11.44 -20.10 17.79
N LYS A 194 -11.48 -19.55 19.01
CA LYS A 194 -10.98 -18.20 19.33
C LYS A 194 -9.49 -18.01 19.06
N ARG A 195 -8.67 -19.05 19.20
CA ARG A 195 -7.22 -18.96 19.01
C ARG A 195 -6.88 -18.84 17.53
N ALA A 196 -7.39 -19.74 16.69
CA ALA A 196 -7.21 -19.68 15.24
C ALA A 196 -7.72 -18.33 14.66
N PHE A 197 -8.87 -17.87 15.17
CA PHE A 197 -9.40 -16.55 14.84
C PHE A 197 -8.45 -15.41 15.20
N ALA A 198 -7.83 -15.43 16.38
CA ALA A 198 -6.92 -14.37 16.81
C ALA A 198 -5.63 -14.36 15.98
N GLU A 199 -5.12 -15.54 15.61
CA GLU A 199 -3.92 -15.72 14.80
C GLU A 199 -4.12 -15.20 13.36
N SER A 200 -5.16 -15.64 12.68
CA SER A 200 -5.48 -15.18 11.32
C SER A 200 -5.85 -13.69 11.27
N ARG A 201 -6.55 -13.18 12.31
CA ARG A 201 -6.87 -11.77 12.45
C ARG A 201 -5.63 -10.91 12.56
N MET A 202 -4.65 -11.32 13.38
CA MET A 202 -3.40 -10.58 13.52
C MET A 202 -2.65 -10.49 12.19
N VAL A 203 -2.56 -11.59 11.43
CA VAL A 203 -1.91 -11.60 10.11
C VAL A 203 -2.61 -10.63 9.15
N ILE A 204 -3.94 -10.64 9.10
CA ILE A 204 -4.72 -9.73 8.25
C ILE A 204 -4.54 -8.28 8.65
N GLU A 205 -4.60 -7.93 9.94
CA GLU A 205 -4.44 -6.56 10.44
C GLU A 205 -3.03 -6.02 10.17
N LEU A 206 -1.99 -6.84 10.39
CA LEU A 206 -0.61 -6.44 10.10
C LEU A 206 -0.38 -6.27 8.59
N MET A 207 -0.92 -7.17 7.76
CA MET A 207 -0.83 -7.07 6.31
C MET A 207 -1.54 -5.80 5.81
N GLU A 208 -2.73 -5.51 6.32
CA GLU A 208 -3.46 -4.28 6.01
C GLU A 208 -2.60 -3.04 6.31
N ASN A 209 -2.02 -2.96 7.51
CA ASN A 209 -1.19 -1.84 7.92
C ASN A 209 0.05 -1.67 7.03
N CYS A 210 0.74 -2.76 6.69
CA CYS A 210 1.91 -2.72 5.81
C CYS A 210 1.55 -2.23 4.41
N ILE A 211 0.49 -2.76 3.83
CA ILE A 211 0.04 -2.38 2.48
C ILE A 211 -0.46 -0.93 2.45
N GLU A 212 -1.13 -0.45 3.49
CA GLU A 212 -1.54 0.96 3.61
C GLU A 212 -0.35 1.89 3.76
N ALA A 213 0.67 1.48 4.50
CA ALA A 213 1.93 2.21 4.60
C ALA A 213 2.72 2.22 3.28
N GLY A 214 2.29 1.42 2.28
CA GLY A 214 2.89 1.37 0.95
C GLY A 214 4.05 0.40 0.81
N PHE A 215 4.27 -0.49 1.78
CA PHE A 215 5.33 -1.49 1.68
C PHE A 215 5.08 -2.45 0.52
N GLU A 216 6.17 -2.89 -0.09
CA GLU A 216 6.11 -3.98 -1.07
C GLU A 216 5.60 -5.26 -0.40
N GLU A 217 4.89 -6.06 -1.16
CA GLU A 217 4.24 -7.29 -0.68
C GLU A 217 5.25 -8.23 0.00
N LYS A 218 6.47 -8.34 -0.58
CA LYS A 218 7.54 -9.18 -0.05
C LYS A 218 8.00 -8.70 1.32
N THR A 219 8.31 -7.43 1.46
CA THR A 219 8.76 -6.81 2.72
C THR A 219 7.69 -6.99 3.81
N ALA A 220 6.42 -6.80 3.46
CA ALA A 220 5.31 -7.00 4.39
C ALA A 220 5.22 -8.46 4.88
N ILE A 221 5.30 -9.43 3.96
CA ILE A 221 5.27 -10.86 4.28
C ILE A 221 6.45 -11.26 5.18
N ASP A 222 7.65 -10.85 4.82
CA ASP A 222 8.87 -11.15 5.59
C ASP A 222 8.83 -10.56 7.00
N LEU A 223 8.34 -9.31 7.13
CA LEU A 223 8.19 -8.64 8.42
C LEU A 223 7.18 -9.36 9.32
N ILE A 224 5.99 -9.67 8.77
CA ILE A 224 4.92 -10.33 9.52
C ILE A 224 5.33 -11.74 9.93
N ASN A 225 5.94 -12.52 9.01
CA ASN A 225 6.43 -13.85 9.34
C ASN A 225 7.50 -13.82 10.43
N SER A 226 8.43 -12.86 10.36
CA SER A 226 9.47 -12.70 11.39
C SER A 226 8.87 -12.34 12.75
N ALA A 227 7.90 -11.42 12.78
CA ALA A 227 7.19 -11.06 14.00
C ALA A 227 6.38 -12.23 14.57
N TYR A 228 5.75 -13.03 13.68
CA TYR A 228 4.95 -14.18 14.03
C TYR A 228 5.81 -15.28 14.70
N ILE A 229 6.96 -15.61 14.11
CA ILE A 229 7.88 -16.62 14.66
C ILE A 229 8.56 -16.15 15.97
N ALA A 230 8.90 -14.86 16.06
CA ALA A 230 9.48 -14.29 17.28
C ALA A 230 8.49 -14.20 18.45
N GLY A 231 7.18 -14.20 18.17
CA GLY A 231 6.13 -14.12 19.15
C GLY A 231 5.99 -15.41 19.96
N THR A 232 5.80 -15.29 21.27
CA THR A 232 5.61 -16.46 22.16
C THR A 232 4.15 -16.87 22.28
N THR A 233 3.23 -16.05 21.79
CA THR A 233 1.78 -16.19 22.00
C THR A 233 1.08 -16.96 20.88
N PHE A 234 1.58 -16.88 19.66
CA PHE A 234 1.01 -17.47 18.46
C PHE A 234 1.98 -18.49 17.85
N ASN A 235 1.60 -19.75 17.80
CA ASN A 235 2.49 -20.85 17.39
C ASN A 235 1.88 -21.72 16.29
N ASN A 236 0.63 -21.49 15.88
CA ASN A 236 0.01 -22.28 14.82
C ASN A 236 0.19 -21.60 13.47
N PRO A 237 0.50 -22.36 12.42
CA PRO A 237 0.63 -21.79 11.08
C PRO A 237 -0.65 -21.09 10.61
N VAL A 238 -0.48 -20.05 9.81
CA VAL A 238 -1.59 -19.31 9.19
C VAL A 238 -1.42 -19.33 7.68
N THR A 239 -2.44 -19.82 6.97
CA THR A 239 -2.47 -19.71 5.51
C THR A 239 -2.91 -18.31 5.11
N MET A 240 -2.43 -17.82 3.97
CA MET A 240 -2.86 -16.52 3.43
C MET A 240 -3.05 -16.61 1.91
N ASP A 241 -4.23 -16.21 1.46
CA ASP A 241 -4.54 -15.92 0.06
C ASP A 241 -4.79 -14.42 -0.08
N MET A 242 -3.96 -13.72 -0.84
CA MET A 242 -4.08 -12.28 -1.03
C MET A 242 -4.08 -11.92 -2.52
N SER A 243 -5.01 -11.09 -2.91
CA SER A 243 -5.14 -10.54 -4.25
C SER A 243 -5.06 -9.03 -4.20
N ILE A 244 -4.05 -8.46 -4.85
CA ILE A 244 -3.89 -7.02 -5.02
C ILE A 244 -4.23 -6.65 -6.46
N ILE A 245 -5.30 -5.89 -6.64
CA ILE A 245 -5.84 -5.53 -7.93
C ILE A 245 -5.54 -4.07 -8.21
N ASP A 246 -4.74 -3.82 -9.26
CA ASP A 246 -4.54 -2.49 -9.82
C ASP A 246 -5.72 -2.11 -10.69
N CYS A 247 -6.61 -1.25 -10.17
CA CYS A 247 -7.82 -0.84 -10.86
C CYS A 247 -7.56 0.13 -12.02
N GLN A 248 -6.35 0.65 -12.17
CA GLN A 248 -5.95 1.46 -13.33
C GLN A 248 -5.43 0.60 -14.47
N ALA A 249 -4.53 -0.32 -14.16
CA ALA A 249 -3.92 -1.20 -15.14
C ALA A 249 -4.82 -2.40 -15.51
N GLY A 250 -5.78 -2.77 -14.65
CA GLY A 250 -6.55 -4.01 -14.78
C GLY A 250 -5.65 -5.24 -14.62
N VAL A 251 -4.80 -5.24 -13.61
CA VAL A 251 -3.87 -6.33 -13.30
C VAL A 251 -4.11 -6.79 -11.88
N ILE A 252 -4.08 -8.09 -11.66
CA ILE A 252 -4.16 -8.73 -10.35
C ILE A 252 -2.83 -9.42 -10.04
N ASN A 253 -2.31 -9.20 -8.85
CA ASN A 253 -1.24 -9.99 -8.24
C ASN A 253 -1.88 -10.90 -7.19
N CYS A 254 -1.82 -12.20 -7.42
CA CYS A 254 -2.26 -13.21 -6.47
C CYS A 254 -1.04 -13.72 -5.70
N ILE A 255 -1.08 -13.60 -4.39
CA ILE A 255 -0.01 -13.97 -3.46
C ILE A 255 -0.56 -15.04 -2.52
N LYS A 256 0.14 -16.17 -2.40
CA LYS A 256 -0.35 -17.32 -1.66
C LYS A 256 0.72 -17.90 -0.75
N LEU A 257 0.31 -18.22 0.47
CA LEU A 257 1.10 -18.92 1.49
C LEU A 257 0.29 -20.09 2.03
N GLY A 258 0.52 -21.27 1.51
CA GLY A 258 -0.17 -22.50 1.92
C GLY A 258 -1.69 -22.47 1.73
N ALA A 259 -2.21 -21.54 0.93
CA ALA A 259 -3.63 -21.29 0.81
C ALA A 259 -4.31 -22.15 -0.28
N VAL A 260 -5.62 -22.28 -0.19
CA VAL A 260 -6.46 -22.94 -1.21
C VAL A 260 -6.39 -22.18 -2.54
N SER A 261 -6.84 -22.83 -3.62
CA SER A 261 -6.80 -22.24 -4.96
C SER A 261 -7.72 -21.04 -5.11
N THR A 262 -7.24 -19.99 -5.80
CA THR A 262 -8.05 -18.88 -6.30
C THR A 262 -8.45 -19.16 -7.74
N PHE A 263 -9.67 -18.83 -8.10
CA PHE A 263 -10.22 -19.03 -9.43
C PHE A 263 -10.49 -17.69 -10.09
N ILE A 264 -10.01 -17.53 -11.33
CA ILE A 264 -10.39 -16.40 -12.19
C ILE A 264 -11.30 -16.96 -13.30
N LYS A 265 -12.61 -16.75 -13.14
CA LYS A 265 -13.58 -17.11 -14.18
C LYS A 265 -13.54 -16.04 -15.28
N ARG A 266 -13.25 -16.48 -16.46
CA ARG A 266 -13.36 -15.73 -17.72
C ARG A 266 -14.56 -16.28 -18.49
N ASP A 267 -14.96 -15.67 -19.58
CA ASP A 267 -16.19 -16.04 -20.29
C ASP A 267 -16.47 -17.56 -20.35
N ASN A 268 -15.61 -18.30 -21.02
CA ASN A 268 -15.81 -19.72 -21.29
C ASN A 268 -14.85 -20.66 -20.56
N TRP A 269 -13.96 -20.15 -19.71
CA TRP A 269 -12.96 -20.94 -19.00
C TRP A 269 -12.62 -20.36 -17.64
N VAL A 270 -11.99 -21.21 -16.81
CA VAL A 270 -11.57 -20.84 -15.44
C VAL A 270 -10.08 -21.05 -15.33
N GLU A 271 -9.38 -20.00 -14.92
CA GLU A 271 -7.97 -20.07 -14.59
C GLU A 271 -7.83 -20.37 -13.10
N ILE A 272 -6.97 -21.34 -12.75
CA ILE A 272 -6.76 -21.78 -11.38
C ILE A 272 -5.37 -21.33 -10.92
N ILE A 273 -5.31 -20.60 -9.83
CA ILE A 273 -4.08 -20.13 -9.19
C ILE A 273 -3.90 -20.95 -7.91
N LYS A 274 -2.90 -21.81 -7.90
CA LYS A 274 -2.60 -22.73 -6.80
C LYS A 274 -1.50 -22.17 -5.90
N SER A 275 -1.47 -22.64 -4.65
CA SER A 275 -0.34 -22.50 -3.75
C SER A 275 0.49 -23.77 -3.73
N THR A 276 1.80 -23.63 -3.71
CA THR A 276 2.78 -24.72 -3.58
C THR A 276 3.67 -24.53 -2.35
N THR A 277 3.52 -23.42 -1.65
CA THR A 277 4.32 -23.00 -0.51
C THR A 277 3.68 -23.39 0.82
N LEU A 278 4.46 -23.26 1.90
CA LEU A 278 4.01 -23.52 3.27
C LEU A 278 3.27 -22.30 3.85
N PRO A 279 2.40 -22.50 4.84
CA PRO A 279 1.80 -21.42 5.59
C PRO A 279 2.83 -20.54 6.31
N MET A 280 2.43 -19.31 6.64
CA MET A 280 3.19 -18.41 7.50
C MET A 280 3.42 -19.01 8.88
N GLY A 281 4.58 -18.78 9.47
CA GLY A 281 4.95 -19.27 10.79
C GLY A 281 5.59 -20.66 10.80
N VAL A 282 5.70 -21.35 9.66
CA VAL A 282 6.33 -22.68 9.57
C VAL A 282 7.84 -22.59 9.46
N LEU A 283 8.32 -21.67 8.62
CA LEU A 283 9.74 -21.49 8.34
C LEU A 283 10.19 -20.08 8.70
N GLU A 284 11.42 -19.93 9.17
CA GLU A 284 12.03 -18.61 9.42
C GLU A 284 12.13 -17.79 8.15
N GLN A 285 12.51 -18.43 7.06
CA GLN A 285 12.51 -17.84 5.73
C GLN A 285 11.24 -18.30 5.00
N VAL A 286 10.31 -17.38 4.84
CA VAL A 286 9.03 -17.67 4.19
C VAL A 286 9.21 -17.62 2.67
N ASP A 287 8.64 -18.60 2.00
CA ASP A 287 8.45 -18.61 0.55
C ASP A 287 6.96 -18.42 0.23
N TYR A 288 6.66 -17.76 -0.87
CA TYR A 288 5.29 -17.51 -1.29
C TYR A 288 5.15 -17.58 -2.81
N ASP A 289 4.00 -18.05 -3.26
CA ASP A 289 3.66 -18.03 -4.68
C ASP A 289 3.14 -16.64 -5.05
N CYS A 290 3.70 -16.04 -6.12
CA CYS A 290 3.21 -14.79 -6.68
C CYS A 290 2.88 -14.97 -8.17
N THR A 291 1.64 -14.70 -8.54
CA THR A 291 1.16 -14.84 -9.93
C THR A 291 0.45 -13.57 -10.36
N THR A 292 0.96 -12.94 -11.42
CA THR A 292 0.37 -11.74 -12.01
C THR A 292 -0.50 -12.12 -13.21
N LYS A 293 -1.74 -11.61 -13.25
CA LYS A 293 -2.69 -11.84 -14.35
C LYS A 293 -3.34 -10.55 -14.82
N LYS A 294 -3.66 -10.49 -16.11
CA LYS A 294 -4.47 -9.43 -16.69
C LYS A 294 -5.95 -9.72 -16.44
N LEU A 295 -6.69 -8.70 -16.00
CA LEU A 295 -8.14 -8.75 -15.86
C LEU A 295 -8.81 -7.98 -16.99
N TYR A 296 -9.99 -8.45 -17.36
CA TYR A 296 -10.87 -7.84 -18.35
C TYR A 296 -12.25 -7.63 -17.73
N ASP A 297 -13.07 -6.81 -18.41
CA ASP A 297 -14.45 -6.62 -17.99
C ASP A 297 -15.21 -7.96 -17.97
N GLY A 298 -16.09 -8.14 -17.00
CA GLY A 298 -16.83 -9.39 -16.81
C GLY A 298 -16.05 -10.55 -16.18
N ASN A 299 -14.76 -10.38 -15.81
CA ASN A 299 -14.05 -11.43 -15.07
C ASN A 299 -14.51 -11.51 -13.60
N TYR A 300 -14.61 -12.72 -13.06
CA TYR A 300 -14.90 -12.98 -11.65
C TYR A 300 -13.67 -13.60 -10.98
N ILE A 301 -13.37 -13.13 -9.77
CA ILE A 301 -12.32 -13.68 -8.92
C ILE A 301 -13.01 -14.33 -7.73
N ILE A 302 -12.70 -15.58 -7.45
CA ILE A 302 -13.24 -16.38 -6.35
C ILE A 302 -12.06 -16.88 -5.52
N MET A 303 -12.03 -16.47 -4.27
CA MET A 303 -11.00 -16.82 -3.30
C MET A 303 -11.59 -17.75 -2.25
#